data_e68f4893d9a2d0a200996ba651508622
#
_entry.id   e68f4893d9a2d0a200996ba651508622
#
_cell.length_a   1.000
_cell.length_b   1.000
_cell.length_c   1.000
_cell.angle_alpha   90.00
_cell.angle_beta   90.00
_cell.angle_gamma   90.00
#
_symmetry.space_group_name_H-M   'P 1'
#
loop_
_entity.id
_entity.type
_entity.pdbx_description
1 polymer ?
#
loop_
_entity_poly.entity_id
_entity_poly.type
_entity_poly.pdbx_seq_one_letter_code
_entity_poly.pdbx_strand_id
1 'polypeptide(L)'
;MIELEFLKEQNVSESLIHGIEEFRKNYNVDEGAAARVTRPSIPFYGKEILEMSIAGLLEGENLLLAGPKATGKNILAENLAYAFGRPVYNVSFHVNTNSGDLIGTDTFVNNEVCLRKGSIYQCAEYGGFGILDEINMAKNDAVSVLHATLDYRRSIDVPGYDRIDLHPAARFIGTMN
;
A
#
# COMPACT_ATOMS: atom_id res chain seq x y z
N MET A 1 -14.90 -12.38 8.51
CA MET A 1 -14.05 -13.12 7.55
C MET A 1 -14.05 -12.32 6.25
N ILE A 2 -12.89 -12.05 5.67
CA ILE A 2 -12.81 -11.31 4.39
C ILE A 2 -13.17 -12.29 3.28
N GLU A 3 -14.25 -12.00 2.56
CA GLU A 3 -14.76 -12.85 1.50
C GLU A 3 -14.00 -12.62 0.19
N LEU A 4 -13.58 -13.70 -0.47
CA LEU A 4 -12.91 -13.68 -1.79
C LEU A 4 -13.91 -14.05 -2.92
N GLU A 5 -15.21 -14.00 -2.62
CA GLU A 5 -16.25 -14.42 -3.55
C GLU A 5 -16.20 -13.64 -4.87
N PHE A 6 -15.92 -12.32 -4.81
CA PHE A 6 -15.80 -11.49 -6.00
C PHE A 6 -14.68 -11.92 -6.97
N LEU A 7 -13.62 -12.59 -6.45
CA LEU A 7 -12.57 -13.19 -7.30
C LEU A 7 -13.03 -14.49 -7.94
N LYS A 8 -13.77 -15.32 -7.18
CA LYS A 8 -14.32 -16.59 -7.67
C LYS A 8 -15.38 -16.35 -8.73
N GLU A 9 -16.27 -15.36 -8.54
CA GLU A 9 -17.28 -14.96 -9.51
C GLU A 9 -16.69 -14.56 -10.86
N GLN A 10 -15.45 -14.02 -10.86
CA GLN A 10 -14.73 -13.65 -12.06
C GLN A 10 -13.82 -14.77 -12.61
N ASN A 11 -13.91 -15.97 -12.05
CA ASN A 11 -13.06 -17.11 -12.43
C ASN A 11 -11.56 -16.82 -12.36
N VAL A 12 -11.12 -16.03 -11.34
CA VAL A 12 -9.71 -15.86 -11.03
C VAL A 12 -9.13 -17.23 -10.65
N SER A 13 -7.90 -17.51 -11.09
CA SER A 13 -7.23 -18.79 -10.89
C SER A 13 -7.23 -19.21 -9.42
N GLU A 14 -7.61 -20.45 -9.15
CA GLU A 14 -7.62 -21.03 -7.79
C GLU A 14 -6.25 -20.98 -7.12
N SER A 15 -5.17 -21.12 -7.89
CA SER A 15 -3.80 -21.02 -7.36
C SER A 15 -3.50 -19.63 -6.81
N LEU A 16 -3.99 -18.57 -7.43
CA LEU A 16 -3.84 -17.20 -6.95
C LEU A 16 -4.71 -16.93 -5.72
N ILE A 17 -5.92 -17.44 -5.69
CA ILE A 17 -6.80 -17.35 -4.52
C ILE A 17 -6.16 -18.07 -3.32
N HIS A 18 -5.64 -19.26 -3.53
CA HIS A 18 -4.90 -20.01 -2.52
C HIS A 18 -3.64 -19.24 -2.04
N GLY A 19 -2.91 -18.62 -2.96
CA GLY A 19 -1.77 -17.76 -2.62
C GLY A 19 -2.16 -16.59 -1.70
N ILE A 20 -3.29 -15.95 -1.96
CA ILE A 20 -3.83 -14.90 -1.07
C ILE A 20 -4.17 -15.46 0.32
N GLU A 21 -4.80 -16.63 0.39
CA GLU A 21 -5.14 -17.28 1.66
C GLU A 21 -3.89 -17.62 2.47
N GLU A 22 -2.85 -18.15 1.84
CA GLU A 22 -1.56 -18.42 2.47
C GLU A 22 -0.86 -17.12 2.92
N PHE A 23 -0.89 -16.07 2.09
CA PHE A 23 -0.37 -14.76 2.47
C PHE A 23 -1.05 -14.23 3.75
N ARG A 24 -2.37 -14.33 3.85
CA ARG A 24 -3.13 -13.91 5.03
C ARG A 24 -2.78 -14.71 6.28
N LYS A 25 -2.52 -16.03 6.14
CA LYS A 25 -2.09 -16.89 7.26
C LYS A 25 -0.69 -16.51 7.76
N ASN A 26 0.20 -16.18 6.81
CA ASN A 26 1.59 -15.86 7.13
C ASN A 26 1.74 -14.45 7.76
N TYR A 27 0.82 -13.54 7.45
CA TYR A 27 0.93 -12.14 7.88
C TYR A 27 -0.35 -11.68 8.58
N ASN A 28 -0.38 -11.83 9.88
CA ASN A 28 -1.47 -11.30 10.70
C ASN A 28 -1.49 -9.76 10.64
N VAL A 29 -2.68 -9.19 10.80
CA VAL A 29 -2.85 -7.74 10.91
C VAL A 29 -2.65 -7.33 12.35
N ASP A 30 -1.84 -6.30 12.57
CA ASP A 30 -1.68 -5.68 13.88
C ASP A 30 -3.00 -5.06 14.36
N GLU A 31 -3.33 -5.22 15.65
CA GLU A 31 -4.56 -4.69 16.24
C GLU A 31 -4.70 -3.18 16.06
N GLY A 32 -3.59 -2.44 16.15
CA GLY A 32 -3.55 -0.99 15.95
C GLY A 32 -3.87 -0.56 14.51
N ALA A 33 -3.70 -1.45 13.53
CA ALA A 33 -3.98 -1.18 12.12
C ALA A 33 -5.26 -1.87 11.60
N ALA A 34 -5.91 -2.71 12.41
CA ALA A 34 -7.06 -3.51 11.98
C ALA A 34 -8.24 -2.67 11.44
N ALA A 35 -8.49 -1.49 12.00
CA ALA A 35 -9.53 -0.58 11.55
C ALA A 35 -9.29 -0.03 10.12
N ARG A 36 -8.07 -0.16 9.59
CA ARG A 36 -7.72 0.25 8.22
C ARG A 36 -7.92 -0.87 7.18
N VAL A 37 -8.34 -2.05 7.59
CA VAL A 37 -8.76 -3.13 6.68
C VAL A 37 -10.21 -2.87 6.31
N THR A 38 -10.45 -2.16 5.22
CA THR A 38 -11.77 -1.71 4.83
C THR A 38 -12.27 -2.44 3.59
N ARG A 39 -13.55 -2.81 3.60
CA ARG A 39 -14.21 -3.36 2.42
C ARG A 39 -14.46 -2.25 1.41
N PRO A 40 -14.03 -2.40 0.15
CA PRO A 40 -14.33 -1.41 -0.88
C PRO A 40 -15.83 -1.33 -1.15
N SER A 41 -16.31 -0.13 -1.44
CA SER A 41 -17.72 0.10 -1.76
C SER A 41 -18.11 -0.43 -3.14
N ILE A 42 -17.15 -0.56 -4.05
CA ILE A 42 -17.35 -0.99 -5.43
C ILE A 42 -16.38 -2.15 -5.72
N PRO A 43 -16.88 -3.32 -6.12
CA PRO A 43 -16.01 -4.40 -6.59
C PRO A 43 -15.40 -4.04 -7.94
N PHE A 44 -14.12 -4.41 -8.12
CA PHE A 44 -13.44 -4.25 -9.40
C PHE A 44 -13.69 -5.48 -10.27
N TYR A 45 -14.03 -5.25 -11.53
CA TYR A 45 -14.24 -6.28 -12.54
C TYR A 45 -13.16 -6.21 -13.60
N GLY A 46 -12.44 -7.32 -13.82
CA GLY A 46 -11.37 -7.43 -14.82
C GLY A 46 -10.40 -8.55 -14.47
N LYS A 47 -10.76 -9.78 -14.84
CA LYS A 47 -10.01 -11.00 -14.51
C LYS A 47 -8.52 -10.89 -14.78
N GLU A 48 -8.14 -10.54 -16.01
CA GLU A 48 -6.73 -10.53 -16.42
C GLU A 48 -5.89 -9.55 -15.60
N ILE A 49 -6.43 -8.36 -15.34
CA ILE A 49 -5.75 -7.34 -14.54
C ILE A 49 -5.66 -7.77 -13.08
N LEU A 50 -6.71 -8.39 -12.54
CA LEU A 50 -6.71 -8.95 -11.19
C LEU A 50 -5.64 -10.04 -11.05
N GLU A 51 -5.61 -11.01 -11.96
CA GLU A 51 -4.65 -12.12 -11.93
C GLU A 51 -3.20 -11.62 -12.02
N MET A 52 -2.93 -10.71 -12.95
CA MET A 52 -1.59 -10.11 -13.11
C MET A 52 -1.17 -9.34 -11.86
N SER A 53 -2.07 -8.53 -11.30
CA SER A 53 -1.82 -7.75 -10.09
C SER A 53 -1.60 -8.64 -8.86
N ILE A 54 -2.44 -9.65 -8.68
CA ILE A 54 -2.32 -10.60 -7.56
C ILE A 54 -1.00 -11.37 -7.65
N ALA A 55 -0.64 -11.85 -8.83
CA ALA A 55 0.63 -12.57 -9.04
C ALA A 55 1.83 -11.71 -8.66
N GLY A 56 1.90 -10.45 -9.14
CA GLY A 56 2.98 -9.53 -8.78
C GLY A 56 3.05 -9.25 -7.28
N LEU A 57 1.91 -9.01 -6.63
CA LEU A 57 1.86 -8.76 -5.19
C LEU A 57 2.28 -9.99 -4.36
N LEU A 58 1.95 -11.19 -4.79
CA LEU A 58 2.38 -12.43 -4.14
C LEU A 58 3.89 -12.63 -4.23
N GLU A 59 4.50 -12.29 -5.38
CA GLU A 59 5.95 -12.32 -5.58
C GLU A 59 6.71 -11.21 -4.84
N GLY A 60 6.00 -10.31 -4.17
CA GLY A 60 6.62 -9.24 -3.38
C GLY A 60 6.80 -7.92 -4.12
N GLU A 61 6.33 -7.83 -5.35
CA GLU A 61 6.48 -6.65 -6.20
C GLU A 61 5.51 -5.52 -5.82
N ASN A 62 5.93 -4.29 -6.11
CA ASN A 62 5.07 -3.12 -6.09
C ASN A 62 4.42 -2.94 -7.47
N LEU A 63 3.25 -2.33 -7.53
CA LEU A 63 2.52 -2.14 -8.78
C LEU A 63 2.48 -0.67 -9.19
N LEU A 64 2.53 -0.41 -10.50
CA LEU A 64 2.22 0.88 -11.08
C LEU A 64 1.07 0.75 -12.08
N LEU A 65 -0.07 1.33 -11.75
CA LEU A 65 -1.28 1.34 -12.56
C LEU A 65 -1.31 2.62 -13.40
N ALA A 66 -0.96 2.51 -14.68
CA ALA A 66 -0.99 3.62 -15.62
C ALA A 66 -2.21 3.54 -16.54
N GLY A 67 -2.83 4.68 -16.82
CA GLY A 67 -3.97 4.73 -17.73
C GLY A 67 -4.82 5.99 -17.56
N PRO A 68 -5.80 6.22 -18.44
CA PRO A 68 -6.65 7.42 -18.40
C PRO A 68 -7.34 7.63 -17.05
N LYS A 69 -7.77 8.87 -16.79
CA LYS A 69 -8.58 9.18 -15.60
C LYS A 69 -9.89 8.38 -15.60
N ALA A 70 -10.39 8.11 -14.40
CA ALA A 70 -11.65 7.41 -14.17
C ALA A 70 -11.75 5.97 -14.73
N THR A 71 -10.63 5.28 -14.92
CA THR A 71 -10.60 3.86 -15.35
C THR A 71 -10.63 2.85 -14.20
N GLY A 72 -10.82 3.31 -12.96
CA GLY A 72 -10.95 2.42 -11.79
C GLY A 72 -9.64 1.98 -11.15
N LYS A 73 -8.51 2.67 -11.41
CA LYS A 73 -7.19 2.32 -10.82
C LYS A 73 -7.22 2.26 -9.29
N ASN A 74 -7.81 3.26 -8.64
CA ASN A 74 -7.92 3.29 -7.18
C ASN A 74 -8.88 2.21 -6.66
N ILE A 75 -9.98 1.95 -7.39
CA ILE A 75 -10.90 0.85 -7.06
C ILE A 75 -10.17 -0.49 -7.11
N LEU A 76 -9.35 -0.73 -8.13
CA LEU A 76 -8.50 -1.94 -8.21
C LEU A 76 -7.56 -2.04 -7.01
N ALA A 77 -6.84 -0.96 -6.68
CA ALA A 77 -5.90 -0.94 -5.56
C ALA A 77 -6.59 -1.25 -4.22
N GLU A 78 -7.76 -0.66 -3.96
CA GLU A 78 -8.56 -0.93 -2.75
C GLU A 78 -9.07 -2.38 -2.71
N ASN A 79 -9.53 -2.92 -3.84
CA ASN A 79 -9.97 -4.31 -3.93
C ASN A 79 -8.83 -5.29 -3.70
N LEU A 80 -7.62 -5.02 -4.20
CA LEU A 80 -6.43 -5.82 -3.95
C LEU A 80 -6.05 -5.78 -2.47
N ALA A 81 -6.00 -4.61 -1.84
CA ALA A 81 -5.69 -4.48 -0.42
C ALA A 81 -6.70 -5.26 0.44
N TYR A 82 -7.99 -5.16 0.12
CA TYR A 82 -9.04 -5.94 0.78
C TYR A 82 -8.87 -7.44 0.55
N ALA A 83 -8.61 -7.86 -0.69
CA ALA A 83 -8.36 -9.26 -1.02
C ALA A 83 -7.19 -9.84 -0.21
N PHE A 84 -6.11 -9.11 -0.05
CA PHE A 84 -4.97 -9.51 0.78
C PHE A 84 -5.20 -9.33 2.29
N GLY A 85 -6.32 -8.73 2.70
CA GLY A 85 -6.66 -8.48 4.10
C GLY A 85 -5.68 -7.51 4.77
N ARG A 86 -5.19 -6.49 4.04
CA ARG A 86 -4.18 -5.58 4.56
C ARG A 86 -4.73 -4.18 4.86
N PRO A 87 -4.20 -3.52 5.89
CA PRO A 87 -4.55 -2.13 6.18
C PRO A 87 -4.13 -1.20 5.04
N VAL A 88 -4.97 -0.24 4.71
CA VAL A 88 -4.76 0.71 3.59
C VAL A 88 -4.22 2.04 4.10
N TYR A 89 -3.20 2.54 3.41
CA TYR A 89 -2.59 3.85 3.65
C TYR A 89 -2.57 4.64 2.34
N ASN A 90 -3.49 5.59 2.22
CA ASN A 90 -3.63 6.42 1.02
C ASN A 90 -2.72 7.64 1.10
N VAL A 91 -2.03 7.92 0.00
CA VAL A 91 -1.27 9.15 -0.24
C VAL A 91 -1.70 9.71 -1.59
N SER A 92 -2.30 10.88 -1.60
CA SER A 92 -2.60 11.60 -2.83
C SER A 92 -1.50 12.63 -3.08
N PHE A 93 -0.74 12.42 -4.14
CA PHE A 93 0.36 13.31 -4.50
C PHE A 93 -0.15 14.58 -5.18
N HIS A 94 0.40 15.69 -4.77
CA HIS A 94 0.19 16.98 -5.39
C HIS A 94 1.47 17.83 -5.29
N VAL A 95 1.49 18.97 -5.95
CA VAL A 95 2.69 19.83 -6.05
C VAL A 95 3.26 20.33 -4.70
N ASN A 96 2.52 20.21 -3.62
CA ASN A 96 2.96 20.59 -2.29
C ASN A 96 3.24 19.40 -1.35
N THR A 97 3.09 18.15 -1.83
CA THR A 97 3.46 16.96 -1.06
C THR A 97 4.97 16.95 -0.83
N ASN A 98 5.37 16.82 0.42
CA ASN A 98 6.77 16.81 0.85
C ASN A 98 7.11 15.51 1.60
N SER A 99 8.39 15.29 1.86
CA SER A 99 8.90 14.10 2.55
C SER A 99 8.31 13.92 3.95
N GLY A 100 8.05 15.02 4.67
CA GLY A 100 7.44 14.99 6.00
C GLY A 100 6.01 14.47 5.99
N ASP A 101 5.23 14.76 4.94
CA ASP A 101 3.87 14.22 4.79
C ASP A 101 3.88 12.70 4.61
N LEU A 102 4.93 12.16 4.00
CA LEU A 102 5.08 10.74 3.67
C LEU A 102 5.63 9.93 4.84
N ILE A 103 6.73 10.39 5.42
CA ILE A 103 7.46 9.68 6.47
C ILE A 103 7.01 10.11 7.86
N GLY A 104 6.89 11.41 8.09
CA GLY A 104 6.49 11.98 9.35
C GLY A 104 7.19 13.29 9.65
N THR A 105 6.71 13.96 10.67
CA THR A 105 7.22 15.25 11.15
C THR A 105 7.38 15.22 12.65
N ASP A 106 8.38 15.95 13.16
CA ASP A 106 8.52 16.15 14.58
C ASP A 106 7.32 16.87 15.16
N THR A 107 6.86 16.38 16.28
CA THR A 107 5.82 17.00 17.09
C THR A 107 6.25 17.04 18.54
N PHE A 108 5.73 18.02 19.28
CA PHE A 108 6.05 18.20 20.70
C PHE A 108 4.88 17.69 21.55
N VAL A 109 5.11 16.60 22.28
CA VAL A 109 4.09 16.00 23.13
C VAL A 109 4.71 15.71 24.51
N ASN A 110 4.04 16.13 25.59
CA ASN A 110 4.48 15.90 26.98
C ASN A 110 5.93 16.35 27.26
N ASN A 111 6.34 17.50 26.74
CA ASN A 111 7.69 18.05 26.85
C ASN A 111 8.79 17.26 26.11
N GLU A 112 8.44 16.38 25.20
CA GLU A 112 9.37 15.60 24.41
C GLU A 112 9.08 15.78 22.93
N VAL A 113 10.14 15.73 22.10
CA VAL A 113 10.01 15.69 20.64
C VAL A 113 9.74 14.26 20.21
N CYS A 114 8.65 14.04 19.50
CA CYS A 114 8.23 12.73 19.01
C CYS A 114 7.96 12.78 17.52
N LEU A 115 8.26 11.71 16.81
CA LEU A 115 7.90 11.55 15.41
C LEU A 115 6.38 11.29 15.27
N ARG A 116 5.67 12.20 14.64
CA ARG A 116 4.32 11.95 14.13
C ARG A 116 4.44 11.21 12.80
N LYS A 117 4.24 9.88 12.84
CA LYS A 117 4.44 8.98 11.70
C LYS A 117 3.52 9.31 10.54
N GLY A 118 4.08 9.45 9.35
CA GLY A 118 3.36 9.64 8.08
C GLY A 118 2.78 8.32 7.54
N SER A 119 2.01 8.43 6.46
CA SER A 119 1.30 7.28 5.87
C SER A 119 2.23 6.19 5.35
N ILE A 120 3.35 6.56 4.72
CA ILE A 120 4.34 5.60 4.20
C ILE A 120 5.05 4.89 5.34
N TYR A 121 5.42 5.61 6.39
CA TYR A 121 6.02 5.03 7.59
C TYR A 121 5.08 3.99 8.22
N GLN A 122 3.82 4.36 8.45
CA GLN A 122 2.85 3.44 9.05
C GLN A 122 2.57 2.23 8.15
N CYS A 123 2.50 2.42 6.83
CA CYS A 123 2.37 1.35 5.86
C CYS A 123 3.54 0.36 5.97
N ALA A 124 4.76 0.87 6.06
CA ALA A 124 5.97 0.07 6.21
C ALA A 124 5.99 -0.70 7.53
N GLU A 125 5.64 -0.05 8.63
CA GLU A 125 5.65 -0.62 9.97
C GLU A 125 4.60 -1.72 10.17
N TYR A 126 3.37 -1.49 9.72
CA TYR A 126 2.24 -2.41 9.93
C TYR A 126 2.01 -3.38 8.77
N GLY A 127 2.86 -3.39 7.77
CA GLY A 127 2.72 -4.28 6.62
C GLY A 127 1.45 -4.00 5.82
N GLY A 128 1.13 -2.73 5.64
CA GLY A 128 -0.04 -2.29 4.91
C GLY A 128 0.15 -2.28 3.40
N PHE A 129 -0.92 -1.92 2.71
CA PHE A 129 -0.88 -1.57 1.29
C PHE A 129 -0.94 -0.04 1.16
N GLY A 130 0.14 0.55 0.64
CA GLY A 130 0.25 1.98 0.37
C GLY A 130 -0.31 2.30 -1.02
N ILE A 131 -1.40 3.04 -1.09
CA ILE A 131 -1.96 3.49 -2.38
C ILE A 131 -1.40 4.89 -2.65
N LEU A 132 -0.55 4.99 -3.68
CA LEU A 132 0.17 6.19 -4.08
C LEU A 132 -0.53 6.83 -5.27
N ASP A 133 -1.55 7.63 -4.99
CA ASP A 133 -2.41 8.22 -6.03
C ASP A 133 -1.73 9.41 -6.71
N GLU A 134 -1.81 9.44 -8.04
CA GLU A 134 -1.20 10.47 -8.90
C GLU A 134 0.31 10.67 -8.63
N ILE A 135 1.08 9.58 -8.50
CA ILE A 135 2.51 9.61 -8.18
C ILE A 135 3.33 10.49 -9.16
N ASN A 136 2.85 10.65 -10.39
CA ASN A 136 3.45 11.54 -11.38
C ASN A 136 3.39 13.04 -11.00
N MET A 137 2.56 13.42 -10.03
CA MET A 137 2.48 14.79 -9.51
C MET A 137 3.50 15.06 -8.39
N ALA A 138 4.21 14.03 -7.93
CA ALA A 138 5.18 14.15 -6.86
C ALA A 138 6.40 14.99 -7.29
N LYS A 139 6.87 15.87 -6.40
CA LYS A 139 8.15 16.56 -6.59
C LYS A 139 9.34 15.63 -6.27
N ASN A 140 10.51 15.97 -6.79
CA ASN A 140 11.73 15.20 -6.57
C ASN A 140 12.05 14.94 -5.09
N ASP A 141 11.75 15.88 -4.20
CA ASP A 141 11.95 15.73 -2.76
C ASP A 141 11.08 14.59 -2.20
N ALA A 142 9.80 14.56 -2.54
CA ALA A 142 8.89 13.49 -2.13
C ALA A 142 9.28 12.14 -2.77
N VAL A 143 9.68 12.12 -4.05
CA VAL A 143 10.09 10.90 -4.74
C VAL A 143 11.39 10.33 -4.16
N SER A 144 12.33 11.19 -3.74
CA SER A 144 13.62 10.74 -3.23
C SER A 144 13.51 9.80 -2.02
N VAL A 145 12.56 10.05 -1.12
CA VAL A 145 12.33 9.22 0.07
C VAL A 145 11.66 7.89 -0.28
N LEU A 146 11.03 7.78 -1.44
CA LEU A 146 10.39 6.55 -1.89
C LEU A 146 11.37 5.57 -2.56
N HIS A 147 12.54 6.02 -3.01
CA HIS A 147 13.47 5.16 -3.72
C HIS A 147 13.85 3.91 -2.91
N ALA A 148 14.34 4.09 -1.67
CA ALA A 148 14.71 2.97 -0.81
C ALA A 148 13.50 2.16 -0.31
N THR A 149 12.32 2.80 -0.28
CA THR A 149 11.06 2.15 0.11
C THR A 149 10.54 1.21 -0.98
N LEU A 150 10.66 1.63 -2.25
CA LEU A 150 10.07 0.91 -3.39
C LEU A 150 11.03 -0.06 -4.07
N ASP A 151 12.34 0.06 -3.83
CA ASP A 151 13.36 -0.82 -4.42
C ASP A 151 13.70 -2.02 -3.51
N TYR A 152 14.71 -2.79 -3.91
CA TYR A 152 15.17 -3.99 -3.20
C TYR A 152 15.59 -3.75 -1.75
N ARG A 153 15.95 -2.52 -1.38
CA ARG A 153 16.37 -2.15 -0.02
C ARG A 153 15.21 -2.23 0.97
N ARG A 154 14.00 -1.98 0.51
CA ARG A 154 12.76 -2.08 1.30
C ARG A 154 12.91 -1.44 2.68
N SER A 155 13.32 -0.19 2.72
CA SER A 155 13.61 0.52 3.96
C SER A 155 13.29 2.00 3.88
N ILE A 156 13.12 2.62 5.04
CA ILE A 156 12.93 4.06 5.18
C ILE A 156 13.99 4.59 6.13
N ASP A 157 14.77 5.55 5.66
CA ASP A 157 15.65 6.34 6.50
C ASP A 157 14.88 7.55 7.03
N VAL A 158 14.76 7.67 8.33
CA VAL A 158 14.03 8.76 8.98
C VAL A 158 15.04 9.73 9.60
N PRO A 159 15.19 10.96 9.07
CA PRO A 159 16.18 11.90 9.61
C PRO A 159 15.99 12.16 11.11
N GLY A 160 17.02 11.94 11.89
CA GLY A 160 17.01 12.09 13.35
C GLY A 160 16.44 10.90 14.13
N TYR A 161 16.06 9.84 13.43
CA TYR A 161 15.55 8.58 14.00
C TYR A 161 16.23 7.38 13.35
N ASP A 162 15.92 6.19 13.86
CA ASP A 162 16.46 4.95 13.30
C ASP A 162 15.82 4.64 11.93
N ARG A 163 16.62 4.02 11.07
CA ARG A 163 16.13 3.39 9.85
C ARG A 163 15.17 2.26 10.21
N ILE A 164 14.08 2.15 9.49
CA ILE A 164 13.16 1.03 9.59
C ILE A 164 13.17 0.19 8.30
N ASP A 165 13.11 -1.12 8.45
CA ASP A 165 12.88 -2.04 7.35
C ASP A 165 11.36 -2.23 7.16
N LEU A 166 10.93 -2.39 5.92
CA LEU A 166 9.54 -2.64 5.61
C LEU A 166 9.12 -4.00 6.13
N HIS A 167 7.97 -4.04 6.76
CA HIS A 167 7.31 -5.31 7.07
C HIS A 167 7.17 -6.18 5.80
N PRO A 168 7.41 -7.50 5.85
CA PRO A 168 7.38 -8.36 4.67
C PRO A 168 6.06 -8.32 3.88
N ALA A 169 4.94 -8.06 4.54
CA ALA A 169 3.64 -7.93 3.90
C ALA A 169 3.39 -6.55 3.24
N ALA A 170 4.24 -5.55 3.47
CA ALA A 170 4.04 -4.22 2.90
C ALA A 170 4.16 -4.24 1.37
N ARG A 171 3.22 -3.60 0.69
CA ARG A 171 3.20 -3.40 -0.77
C ARG A 171 2.78 -1.99 -1.10
N PHE A 172 3.23 -1.50 -2.25
CA PHE A 172 2.82 -0.18 -2.73
C PHE A 172 2.19 -0.31 -4.12
N ILE A 173 1.10 0.41 -4.32
CA ILE A 173 0.37 0.46 -5.58
C ILE A 173 0.29 1.92 -6.00
N GLY A 174 1.13 2.29 -6.96
CA GLY A 174 1.12 3.63 -7.55
C GLY A 174 0.05 3.75 -8.63
N THR A 175 -0.60 4.91 -8.73
CA THR A 175 -1.47 5.24 -9.86
C THR A 175 -0.93 6.47 -10.58
N MET A 176 -1.06 6.49 -11.89
CA MET A 176 -0.71 7.64 -12.73
C MET A 176 -1.63 7.76 -13.95
N ASN A 177 -1.73 8.96 -14.46
CA ASN A 177 -2.53 9.27 -15.66
C ASN A 177 -1.63 9.52 -16.87
#